data_68fba898092fda740838ab3f4342f37e
#
_entry.id   68fba898092fda740838ab3f4342f37e
#
_cell.length_a   1.000
_cell.length_b   1.000
_cell.length_c   1.000
_cell.angle_alpha   90.00
_cell.angle_beta   90.00
_cell.angle_gamma   90.00
#
_symmetry.space_group_name_H-M   'P 1'
#
loop_
_entity.id
_entity.type
_entity.pdbx_description
1 polymer ?
#
loop_
_entity_poly.entity_id
_entity_poly.type
_entity_poly.pdbx_seq_one_letter_code
_entity_poly.pdbx_strand_id
1 'polypeptide(L)'
;MRTAPMLQFPLDEYEQRINNLYSVLEKGGFTAALLTNEDNLRYFCDYRSALWNNEYESPAMLVAVPGRLVLVTSTRTVQTALATCCLDEGDIFAYDGFGEAACPEALAPAIVDTLRKLGAVSGKLGTEIGPVTRMRITYNDRAAIFDALPGLESVDVSMDLLGLRQIKSPREIDVMRQNCRIAVDAFKIAADKVVLGETTEEDFYHNYAAASYDLGADDFSLQLVVEFGPDRMQPNGVAGPRVYSDPDWCIFADSGPTLKGYASDMIRMAKLAPPTAEQQRLMDIVLGCHALVVPMIKPGTTFKEVVEASDNYMREKGADGFCMTIGLLGHGFGQDVHEPPMITLSTEGCFKKGMVFTLEPTLLHPTEGQFAIENNYTVTEDGCELLTPQLQGFYIPERS
;
A
#
# COMPACT_ATOMS: atom_id res chain seq x y z
N MET A 1 -6.12 -22.55 -15.31
CA MET A 1 -5.37 -22.08 -14.10
C MET A 1 -4.97 -23.29 -13.25
N ARG A 2 -3.90 -23.19 -12.49
CA ARG A 2 -3.33 -24.27 -11.67
C ARG A 2 -3.00 -23.81 -10.25
N THR A 3 -2.98 -24.72 -9.31
CA THR A 3 -2.50 -24.45 -7.96
C THR A 3 -0.98 -24.54 -7.93
N ALA A 4 -0.30 -23.39 -7.93
CA ALA A 4 1.16 -23.36 -7.78
C ALA A 4 1.57 -23.70 -6.33
N PRO A 5 2.78 -24.27 -6.10
CA PRO A 5 3.23 -24.68 -4.77
C PRO A 5 3.25 -23.56 -3.72
N MET A 6 3.47 -22.31 -4.16
CA MET A 6 3.58 -21.14 -3.29
C MET A 6 2.41 -20.17 -3.40
N LEU A 7 1.26 -20.61 -3.96
CA LEU A 7 0.09 -19.75 -4.16
C LEU A 7 -0.43 -19.20 -2.81
N GLN A 8 -0.63 -17.88 -2.73
CA GLN A 8 -1.01 -17.21 -1.47
C GLN A 8 -2.50 -17.27 -1.15
N PHE A 9 -3.34 -17.34 -2.19
CA PHE A 9 -4.79 -17.48 -2.06
C PHE A 9 -5.29 -18.70 -2.84
N PRO A 10 -6.48 -19.25 -2.52
CA PRO A 10 -7.12 -20.27 -3.33
C PRO A 10 -7.39 -19.78 -4.77
N LEU A 11 -7.47 -20.71 -5.73
CA LEU A 11 -7.64 -20.38 -7.15
C LEU A 11 -8.88 -19.55 -7.45
N ASP A 12 -9.99 -19.80 -6.76
CA ASP A 12 -11.24 -19.07 -6.95
C ASP A 12 -11.10 -17.55 -6.72
N GLU A 13 -10.17 -17.13 -5.86
CA GLU A 13 -9.82 -15.73 -5.66
C GLU A 13 -9.23 -15.11 -6.92
N TYR A 14 -8.25 -15.78 -7.54
CA TYR A 14 -7.63 -15.30 -8.77
C TYR A 14 -8.57 -15.38 -9.97
N GLU A 15 -9.40 -16.43 -10.05
CA GLU A 15 -10.45 -16.54 -11.08
C GLU A 15 -11.39 -15.33 -11.04
N GLN A 16 -11.84 -14.94 -9.86
CA GLN A 16 -12.70 -13.76 -9.70
C GLN A 16 -11.99 -12.47 -10.13
N ARG A 17 -10.74 -12.28 -9.72
CA ARG A 17 -9.94 -11.10 -10.07
C ARG A 17 -9.69 -11.00 -11.58
N ILE A 18 -9.35 -12.12 -12.23
CA ILE A 18 -9.12 -12.19 -13.68
C ILE A 18 -10.42 -11.93 -14.44
N ASN A 19 -11.56 -12.48 -13.99
CA ASN A 19 -12.87 -12.22 -14.61
C ASN A 19 -13.25 -10.74 -14.49
N ASN A 20 -12.94 -10.10 -13.38
CA ASN A 20 -13.14 -8.66 -13.21
C ASN A 20 -12.26 -7.85 -14.18
N LEU A 21 -10.99 -8.26 -14.40
CA LEU A 21 -10.11 -7.65 -15.40
C LEU A 21 -10.71 -7.77 -16.81
N TYR A 22 -11.19 -8.95 -17.19
CA TYR A 22 -11.83 -9.13 -18.51
C TYR A 22 -13.06 -8.23 -18.67
N SER A 23 -13.85 -8.07 -17.61
CA SER A 23 -14.99 -7.15 -17.63
C SER A 23 -14.58 -5.68 -17.80
N VAL A 24 -13.44 -5.27 -17.25
CA VAL A 24 -12.87 -3.93 -17.49
C VAL A 24 -12.47 -3.78 -18.97
N LEU A 25 -11.77 -4.76 -19.53
CA LEU A 25 -11.34 -4.73 -20.92
C LEU A 25 -12.53 -4.63 -21.88
N GLU A 26 -13.55 -5.45 -21.67
CA GLU A 26 -14.77 -5.45 -22.50
C GLU A 26 -15.53 -4.11 -22.41
N LYS A 27 -15.79 -3.60 -21.20
CA LYS A 27 -16.51 -2.34 -20.98
C LYS A 27 -15.76 -1.13 -21.54
N GLY A 28 -14.43 -1.11 -21.42
CA GLY A 28 -13.58 -0.04 -21.93
C GLY A 28 -13.29 -0.14 -23.44
N GLY A 29 -13.69 -1.27 -24.07
CA GLY A 29 -13.39 -1.53 -25.47
C GLY A 29 -11.89 -1.69 -25.74
N PHE A 30 -11.16 -2.25 -24.76
CA PHE A 30 -9.74 -2.55 -24.90
C PHE A 30 -9.56 -3.84 -25.70
N THR A 31 -8.66 -3.81 -26.67
CA THR A 31 -8.24 -5.02 -27.39
C THR A 31 -7.31 -5.87 -26.51
N ALA A 32 -6.46 -5.22 -25.74
CA ALA A 32 -5.57 -5.84 -24.78
C ALA A 32 -5.21 -4.87 -23.64
N ALA A 33 -4.61 -5.38 -22.58
CA ALA A 33 -3.87 -4.60 -21.60
C ALA A 33 -2.47 -5.17 -21.38
N LEU A 34 -1.48 -4.30 -21.20
CA LEU A 34 -0.11 -4.61 -20.82
C LEU A 34 0.12 -4.09 -19.40
N LEU A 35 0.28 -5.01 -18.44
CA LEU A 35 0.48 -4.72 -17.04
C LEU A 35 1.92 -5.06 -16.65
N THR A 36 2.60 -4.12 -16.02
CA THR A 36 4.03 -4.21 -15.70
C THR A 36 4.31 -3.95 -14.22
N ASN A 37 3.31 -3.46 -13.47
CA ASN A 37 3.45 -3.15 -12.06
C ASN A 37 3.36 -4.44 -11.22
N GLU A 38 4.27 -4.59 -10.25
CA GLU A 38 4.32 -5.72 -9.33
C GLU A 38 2.98 -6.05 -8.68
N ASP A 39 2.31 -5.03 -8.13
CA ASP A 39 1.04 -5.20 -7.45
C ASP A 39 -0.02 -5.83 -8.34
N ASN A 40 -0.09 -5.41 -9.60
CA ASN A 40 -1.06 -5.98 -10.53
C ASN A 40 -0.70 -7.40 -10.94
N LEU A 41 0.59 -7.73 -11.09
CA LEU A 41 1.00 -9.11 -11.34
C LEU A 41 0.70 -10.00 -10.14
N ARG A 42 0.99 -9.54 -8.94
CA ARG A 42 0.65 -10.24 -7.70
C ARG A 42 -0.87 -10.40 -7.55
N TYR A 43 -1.63 -9.33 -7.76
CA TYR A 43 -3.08 -9.33 -7.62
C TYR A 43 -3.78 -10.30 -8.56
N PHE A 44 -3.41 -10.28 -9.86
CA PHE A 44 -4.11 -11.08 -10.87
C PHE A 44 -3.60 -12.53 -10.98
N CYS A 45 -2.33 -12.79 -10.74
CA CYS A 45 -1.80 -14.14 -10.94
C CYS A 45 -0.83 -14.64 -9.87
N ASP A 46 -0.59 -13.91 -8.80
CA ASP A 46 0.36 -14.23 -7.72
C ASP A 46 1.81 -14.34 -8.17
N TYR A 47 2.18 -13.77 -9.32
CA TYR A 47 3.58 -13.78 -9.70
C TYR A 47 4.42 -12.96 -8.72
N ARG A 48 5.42 -13.60 -8.11
CA ARG A 48 6.33 -12.99 -7.14
C ARG A 48 7.78 -13.32 -7.52
N SER A 49 8.64 -12.31 -7.40
CA SER A 49 10.06 -12.45 -7.71
C SER A 49 10.90 -11.56 -6.82
N ALA A 50 12.04 -12.04 -6.34
CA ALA A 50 13.03 -11.23 -5.64
C ALA A 50 13.64 -10.13 -6.53
N LEU A 51 13.44 -10.20 -7.84
CA LEU A 51 13.95 -9.19 -8.79
C LEU A 51 13.15 -7.89 -8.80
N TRP A 52 11.97 -7.83 -8.16
CA TRP A 52 11.20 -6.59 -8.05
C TRP A 52 11.94 -5.46 -7.33
N ASN A 53 12.85 -5.80 -6.43
CA ASN A 53 13.72 -4.82 -5.75
C ASN A 53 14.84 -4.29 -6.66
N ASN A 54 14.94 -4.82 -7.89
CA ASN A 54 15.83 -4.29 -8.91
C ASN A 54 15.08 -3.24 -9.74
N GLU A 55 15.52 -1.99 -9.69
CA GLU A 55 14.84 -0.87 -10.34
C GLU A 55 14.94 -0.85 -11.87
N TYR A 56 15.83 -1.67 -12.46
CA TYR A 56 16.16 -1.58 -13.88
C TYR A 56 15.08 -2.13 -14.80
N GLU A 57 14.21 -3.04 -14.31
CA GLU A 57 13.22 -3.68 -15.18
C GLU A 57 12.10 -4.39 -14.42
N SER A 58 10.99 -4.63 -15.11
CA SER A 58 9.99 -5.59 -14.64
C SER A 58 10.48 -7.01 -14.94
N PRO A 59 10.57 -7.91 -13.92
CA PRO A 59 10.97 -9.30 -14.13
C PRO A 59 9.96 -10.11 -14.94
N ALA A 60 8.74 -9.62 -15.06
CA ALA A 60 7.65 -10.20 -15.84
C ALA A 60 6.58 -9.16 -16.14
N MET A 61 5.73 -9.44 -17.11
CA MET A 61 4.58 -8.61 -17.47
C MET A 61 3.37 -9.50 -17.72
N LEU A 62 2.19 -8.96 -17.52
CA LEU A 62 0.95 -9.59 -17.94
C LEU A 62 0.44 -8.94 -19.23
N VAL A 63 0.04 -9.79 -20.17
CA VAL A 63 -0.73 -9.37 -21.33
C VAL A 63 -2.11 -10.02 -21.22
N ALA A 64 -3.13 -9.17 -21.07
CA ALA A 64 -4.52 -9.60 -20.99
C ALA A 64 -5.26 -9.27 -22.29
N VAL A 65 -6.00 -10.19 -22.82
CA VAL A 65 -7.04 -9.97 -23.83
C VAL A 65 -8.37 -10.50 -23.29
N PRO A 66 -9.54 -10.11 -23.81
CA PRO A 66 -10.79 -10.69 -23.37
C PRO A 66 -10.76 -12.22 -23.37
N GLY A 67 -10.94 -12.84 -22.21
CA GLY A 67 -10.94 -14.29 -22.03
C GLY A 67 -9.58 -14.99 -21.91
N ARG A 68 -8.45 -14.28 -22.00
CA ARG A 68 -7.13 -14.88 -21.80
C ARG A 68 -6.14 -13.93 -21.15
N LEU A 69 -5.42 -14.45 -20.16
CA LEU A 69 -4.32 -13.75 -19.46
C LEU A 69 -3.05 -14.58 -19.63
N VAL A 70 -1.96 -13.96 -20.06
CA VAL A 70 -0.66 -14.59 -20.20
C VAL A 70 0.41 -13.81 -19.44
N LEU A 71 1.35 -14.55 -18.86
CA LEU A 71 2.56 -13.99 -18.24
C LEU A 71 3.70 -14.04 -19.25
N VAL A 72 4.34 -12.92 -19.51
CA VAL A 72 5.56 -12.81 -20.30
C VAL A 72 6.73 -12.66 -19.36
N THR A 73 7.71 -13.57 -19.40
CA THR A 73 8.84 -13.54 -18.47
C THR A 73 10.11 -14.09 -19.14
N SER A 74 11.28 -13.83 -18.55
CA SER A 74 12.53 -14.38 -19.05
C SER A 74 12.60 -15.91 -18.87
N THR A 75 13.28 -16.62 -19.79
CA THR A 75 13.55 -18.05 -19.64
C THR A 75 14.17 -18.42 -18.29
N ARG A 76 14.89 -17.48 -17.64
CA ARG A 76 15.50 -17.69 -16.33
C ARG A 76 14.52 -17.66 -15.17
N THR A 77 13.38 -16.99 -15.33
CA THR A 77 12.37 -16.80 -14.28
C THR A 77 11.13 -17.66 -14.47
N VAL A 78 11.11 -18.53 -15.49
CA VAL A 78 10.01 -19.49 -15.71
C VAL A 78 9.76 -20.38 -14.50
N GLN A 79 10.81 -20.88 -13.84
CA GLN A 79 10.65 -21.74 -12.64
C GLN A 79 10.05 -20.96 -11.47
N THR A 80 10.39 -19.66 -11.33
CA THR A 80 9.76 -18.76 -10.36
C THR A 80 8.27 -18.58 -10.67
N ALA A 81 7.92 -18.37 -11.94
CA ALA A 81 6.53 -18.30 -12.38
C ALA A 81 5.77 -19.60 -12.10
N LEU A 82 6.37 -20.74 -12.39
CA LEU A 82 5.78 -22.04 -12.10
C LEU A 82 5.60 -22.31 -10.60
N ALA A 83 6.42 -21.74 -9.75
CA ALA A 83 6.31 -21.89 -8.31
C ALA A 83 5.24 -20.99 -7.67
N THR A 84 5.03 -19.78 -8.21
CA THR A 84 4.18 -18.75 -7.57
C THR A 84 2.88 -18.47 -8.33
N CYS A 85 2.91 -18.49 -9.68
CA CYS A 85 1.82 -18.00 -10.52
C CYS A 85 0.70 -19.04 -10.71
N CYS A 86 -0.56 -18.59 -10.65
CA CYS A 86 -1.75 -19.42 -10.84
C CYS A 86 -2.07 -19.76 -12.32
N LEU A 87 -1.37 -19.18 -13.29
CA LEU A 87 -1.60 -19.46 -14.72
C LEU A 87 -1.09 -20.84 -15.12
N ASP A 88 -1.72 -21.46 -16.10
CA ASP A 88 -1.25 -22.71 -16.68
C ASP A 88 0.10 -22.50 -17.41
N GLU A 89 0.89 -23.55 -17.50
CA GLU A 89 2.21 -23.50 -18.17
C GLU A 89 2.12 -22.98 -19.62
N GLY A 90 1.03 -23.31 -20.34
CA GLY A 90 0.77 -22.81 -21.69
C GLY A 90 0.44 -21.32 -21.81
N ASP A 91 0.22 -20.64 -20.67
CA ASP A 91 0.00 -19.19 -20.57
C ASP A 91 1.19 -18.45 -19.95
N ILE A 92 2.33 -19.13 -19.77
CA ILE A 92 3.62 -18.55 -19.38
C ILE A 92 4.50 -18.51 -20.63
N PHE A 93 4.68 -17.33 -21.22
CA PHE A 93 5.46 -17.11 -22.43
C PHE A 93 6.86 -16.64 -22.05
N ALA A 94 7.85 -17.49 -22.36
CA ALA A 94 9.24 -17.17 -22.07
C ALA A 94 9.93 -16.51 -23.27
N TYR A 95 10.76 -15.50 -22.99
CA TYR A 95 11.66 -14.92 -23.97
C TYR A 95 13.11 -15.12 -23.54
N ASP A 96 13.99 -15.18 -24.54
CA ASP A 96 15.43 -15.35 -24.30
C ASP A 96 16.05 -13.99 -23.96
N GLY A 97 16.42 -13.81 -22.71
CA GLY A 97 16.95 -12.57 -22.21
C GLY A 97 17.29 -12.65 -20.72
N PHE A 98 18.13 -11.73 -20.28
CA PHE A 98 18.48 -11.56 -18.87
C PHE A 98 17.96 -10.25 -18.30
N GLY A 99 16.85 -9.78 -18.87
CA GLY A 99 16.36 -8.45 -18.61
C GLY A 99 17.03 -7.37 -19.44
N GLU A 100 16.51 -6.17 -19.27
CA GLU A 100 16.86 -5.00 -20.07
C GLU A 100 18.35 -4.62 -19.98
N ALA A 101 18.94 -4.73 -18.79
CA ALA A 101 20.33 -4.36 -18.56
C ALA A 101 21.32 -5.27 -19.29
N ALA A 102 20.98 -6.54 -19.51
CA ALA A 102 21.86 -7.53 -20.16
C ALA A 102 21.46 -7.82 -21.62
N CYS A 103 20.19 -7.64 -21.98
CA CYS A 103 19.64 -7.82 -23.31
C CYS A 103 18.56 -6.76 -23.61
N PRO A 104 18.94 -5.49 -23.72
CA PRO A 104 17.98 -4.38 -23.81
C PRO A 104 17.04 -4.44 -25.02
N GLU A 105 17.37 -5.27 -26.01
CA GLU A 105 16.58 -5.40 -27.24
C GLU A 105 15.60 -6.60 -27.19
N ALA A 106 15.54 -7.38 -26.12
CA ALA A 106 14.75 -8.61 -26.08
C ALA A 106 13.29 -8.41 -25.64
N LEU A 107 13.01 -7.40 -24.79
CA LEU A 107 11.73 -7.22 -24.14
C LEU A 107 10.63 -6.77 -25.09
N ALA A 108 10.85 -5.69 -25.83
CA ALA A 108 9.86 -5.16 -26.77
C ALA A 108 9.45 -6.17 -27.84
N PRO A 109 10.38 -6.92 -28.52
CA PRO A 109 10.02 -8.01 -29.40
C PRO A 109 9.16 -9.10 -28.74
N ALA A 110 9.47 -9.49 -27.49
CA ALA A 110 8.70 -10.50 -26.77
C ALA A 110 7.25 -10.07 -26.51
N ILE A 111 7.04 -8.80 -26.15
CA ILE A 111 5.71 -8.22 -25.97
C ILE A 111 4.97 -8.16 -27.32
N VAL A 112 5.64 -7.68 -28.38
CA VAL A 112 5.08 -7.57 -29.74
C VAL A 112 4.65 -8.96 -30.25
N ASP A 113 5.49 -9.98 -30.09
CA ASP A 113 5.18 -11.34 -30.48
C ASP A 113 4.03 -11.94 -29.69
N THR A 114 3.96 -11.62 -28.40
CA THR A 114 2.84 -12.03 -27.55
C THR A 114 1.53 -11.39 -28.01
N LEU A 115 1.53 -10.08 -28.23
CA LEU A 115 0.36 -9.36 -28.74
C LEU A 115 -0.12 -9.92 -30.11
N ARG A 116 0.83 -10.22 -31.04
CA ARG A 116 0.52 -10.87 -32.30
C ARG A 116 -0.10 -12.26 -32.13
N LYS A 117 0.48 -13.10 -31.26
CA LYS A 117 -0.04 -14.43 -30.95
C LYS A 117 -1.45 -14.39 -30.36
N LEU A 118 -1.76 -13.34 -29.61
CA LEU A 118 -3.09 -13.11 -29.02
C LEU A 118 -4.05 -12.39 -29.96
N GLY A 119 -3.61 -12.00 -31.19
CA GLY A 119 -4.44 -11.28 -32.14
C GLY A 119 -4.66 -9.78 -31.81
N ALA A 120 -3.93 -9.25 -30.85
CA ALA A 120 -4.06 -7.88 -30.38
C ALA A 120 -3.10 -6.93 -31.13
N VAL A 121 -3.37 -6.68 -32.41
CA VAL A 121 -2.48 -5.88 -33.30
C VAL A 121 -3.03 -4.51 -33.66
N SER A 122 -4.27 -4.21 -33.25
CA SER A 122 -4.91 -2.91 -33.48
C SER A 122 -5.98 -2.64 -32.44
N GLY A 123 -6.33 -1.36 -32.26
CA GLY A 123 -7.30 -0.89 -31.27
C GLY A 123 -6.64 -0.37 -29.99
N LYS A 124 -7.36 -0.38 -28.87
CA LYS A 124 -6.88 0.17 -27.61
C LYS A 124 -6.03 -0.86 -26.85
N LEU A 125 -4.77 -0.50 -26.56
CA LEU A 125 -3.92 -1.20 -25.58
C LEU A 125 -3.97 -0.44 -24.26
N GLY A 126 -4.59 -1.05 -23.24
CA GLY A 126 -4.56 -0.54 -21.88
C GLY A 126 -3.14 -0.60 -21.33
N THR A 127 -2.64 0.51 -20.81
CA THR A 127 -1.30 0.63 -20.24
C THR A 127 -1.34 1.39 -18.92
N GLU A 128 -0.39 1.13 -18.02
CA GLU A 128 -0.30 1.75 -16.69
C GLU A 128 0.44 3.09 -16.74
N ILE A 129 -0.15 4.06 -17.43
CA ILE A 129 0.44 5.40 -17.68
C ILE A 129 -0.25 6.54 -16.93
N GLY A 130 -1.12 6.19 -15.98
CA GLY A 130 -1.85 7.15 -15.16
C GLY A 130 -1.00 7.84 -14.11
N PRO A 131 -1.58 8.83 -13.41
CA PRO A 131 -0.83 9.66 -12.46
C PRO A 131 -0.36 8.93 -11.20
N VAL A 132 -0.97 7.79 -10.86
CA VAL A 132 -0.71 7.02 -9.62
C VAL A 132 -0.05 5.66 -9.87
N THR A 133 0.34 5.38 -11.11
CA THR A 133 1.01 4.13 -11.49
C THR A 133 2.25 4.43 -12.31
N ARG A 134 3.14 3.45 -12.39
CA ARG A 134 4.36 3.53 -13.19
C ARG A 134 4.43 2.32 -14.11
N MET A 135 4.49 2.55 -15.41
CA MET A 135 4.82 1.52 -16.37
C MET A 135 6.30 1.13 -16.19
N ARG A 136 6.58 -0.14 -15.84
CA ARG A 136 7.93 -0.64 -15.53
C ARG A 136 8.61 -1.23 -16.77
N ILE A 137 8.57 -0.51 -17.87
CA ILE A 137 9.39 -0.74 -19.08
C ILE A 137 9.98 0.58 -19.51
N THR A 138 11.07 0.55 -20.27
CA THR A 138 11.70 1.79 -20.73
C THR A 138 10.84 2.54 -21.74
N TYR A 139 11.12 3.82 -21.88
CA TYR A 139 10.52 4.63 -22.93
C TYR A 139 10.83 4.06 -24.34
N ASN A 140 12.05 3.54 -24.54
CA ASN A 140 12.47 2.97 -25.83
C ASN A 140 11.70 1.68 -26.15
N ASP A 141 11.49 0.77 -25.16
CA ASP A 141 10.70 -0.43 -25.37
C ASP A 141 9.25 -0.09 -25.68
N ARG A 142 8.68 0.86 -24.93
CA ARG A 142 7.34 1.35 -25.23
C ARG A 142 7.26 1.89 -26.66
N ALA A 143 8.21 2.71 -27.09
CA ALA A 143 8.24 3.24 -28.46
C ALA A 143 8.34 2.11 -29.48
N ALA A 144 9.26 1.15 -29.29
CA ALA A 144 9.46 0.01 -30.18
C ALA A 144 8.20 -0.88 -30.32
N ILE A 145 7.43 -1.06 -29.23
CA ILE A 145 6.16 -1.81 -29.28
C ILE A 145 5.16 -1.11 -30.22
N PHE A 146 4.98 0.23 -30.08
CA PHE A 146 4.01 0.97 -30.89
C PHE A 146 4.49 1.19 -32.33
N ASP A 147 5.80 1.30 -32.56
CA ASP A 147 6.37 1.35 -33.91
C ASP A 147 6.15 0.02 -34.64
N ALA A 148 6.29 -1.12 -33.94
CA ALA A 148 6.06 -2.46 -34.50
C ALA A 148 4.58 -2.81 -34.68
N LEU A 149 3.69 -2.17 -33.93
CA LEU A 149 2.22 -2.36 -33.93
C LEU A 149 1.49 -1.01 -34.07
N PRO A 150 1.62 -0.31 -35.19
CA PRO A 150 1.09 1.06 -35.37
C PRO A 150 -0.46 1.12 -35.39
N GLY A 151 -1.13 -0.01 -35.38
CA GLY A 151 -2.59 -0.10 -35.23
C GLY A 151 -3.07 -0.01 -33.80
N LEU A 152 -2.17 -0.06 -32.80
CA LEU A 152 -2.50 0.05 -31.38
C LEU A 152 -2.44 1.51 -30.90
N GLU A 153 -3.42 1.87 -30.08
CA GLU A 153 -3.47 3.14 -29.36
C GLU A 153 -3.22 2.87 -27.87
N SER A 154 -2.24 3.57 -27.27
CA SER A 154 -2.00 3.50 -25.82
C SER A 154 -3.06 4.28 -25.06
N VAL A 155 -3.80 3.62 -24.20
CA VAL A 155 -4.87 4.23 -23.38
C VAL A 155 -4.59 3.88 -21.90
N ASP A 156 -4.75 4.86 -21.02
CA ASP A 156 -4.59 4.61 -19.58
C ASP A 156 -5.68 3.66 -19.05
N VAL A 157 -5.27 2.65 -18.29
CA VAL A 157 -6.15 1.68 -17.61
C VAL A 157 -5.91 1.68 -16.10
N SER A 158 -5.05 2.55 -15.61
CA SER A 158 -4.59 2.54 -14.21
C SER A 158 -5.70 2.68 -13.20
N MET A 159 -6.59 3.65 -13.41
CA MET A 159 -7.70 3.89 -12.48
C MET A 159 -8.76 2.77 -12.50
N ASP A 160 -8.94 2.10 -13.64
CA ASP A 160 -9.81 0.93 -13.73
C ASP A 160 -9.24 -0.24 -12.90
N LEU A 161 -7.93 -0.49 -12.99
CA LEU A 161 -7.24 -1.53 -12.22
C LEU A 161 -7.26 -1.24 -10.72
N LEU A 162 -6.95 -0.01 -10.33
CA LEU A 162 -7.04 0.43 -8.93
C LEU A 162 -8.48 0.33 -8.41
N GLY A 163 -9.48 0.61 -9.25
CA GLY A 163 -10.88 0.41 -8.93
C GLY A 163 -11.24 -1.05 -8.60
N LEU A 164 -10.61 -2.03 -9.26
CA LEU A 164 -10.77 -3.45 -8.93
C LEU A 164 -10.16 -3.81 -7.57
N ARG A 165 -9.02 -3.19 -7.22
CA ARG A 165 -8.30 -3.41 -5.96
C ARG A 165 -8.91 -2.65 -4.78
N GLN A 166 -9.72 -1.62 -5.04
CA GLN A 166 -10.30 -0.76 -4.01
C GLN A 166 -11.26 -1.52 -3.08
N ILE A 167 -12.03 -2.47 -3.61
CA ILE A 167 -12.96 -3.30 -2.84
C ILE A 167 -12.28 -4.62 -2.54
N LYS A 168 -11.86 -4.78 -1.29
CA LYS A 168 -11.13 -5.95 -0.82
C LYS A 168 -12.08 -7.13 -0.60
N SER A 169 -11.63 -8.32 -0.94
CA SER A 169 -12.33 -9.56 -0.59
C SER A 169 -12.22 -9.83 0.92
N PRO A 170 -13.07 -10.68 1.50
CA PRO A 170 -12.92 -11.09 2.90
C PRO A 170 -11.55 -11.70 3.21
N ARG A 171 -10.95 -12.43 2.26
CA ARG A 171 -9.61 -13.04 2.43
C ARG A 171 -8.50 -11.98 2.45
N GLU A 172 -8.60 -10.94 1.63
CA GLU A 172 -7.68 -9.80 1.66
C GLU A 172 -7.78 -9.06 2.99
N ILE A 173 -9.00 -8.77 3.45
CA ILE A 173 -9.24 -8.11 4.74
C ILE A 173 -8.67 -8.93 5.91
N ASP A 174 -8.77 -10.26 5.88
CA ASP A 174 -8.19 -11.12 6.91
C ASP A 174 -6.66 -11.07 6.95
N VAL A 175 -6.00 -11.02 5.79
CA VAL A 175 -4.55 -10.82 5.69
C VAL A 175 -4.17 -9.45 6.24
N MET A 176 -4.87 -8.39 5.85
CA MET A 176 -4.62 -7.02 6.31
C MET A 176 -4.83 -6.88 7.82
N ARG A 177 -5.86 -7.53 8.37
CA ARG A 177 -6.10 -7.57 9.82
C ARG A 177 -4.96 -8.26 10.59
N GLN A 178 -4.41 -9.35 10.04
CA GLN A 178 -3.25 -10.02 10.64
C GLN A 178 -2.02 -9.11 10.58
N ASN A 179 -1.79 -8.44 9.45
CA ASN A 179 -0.68 -7.52 9.29
C ASN A 179 -0.77 -6.31 10.24
N CYS A 180 -1.96 -5.74 10.42
CA CYS A 180 -2.17 -4.69 11.41
C CYS A 180 -1.79 -5.11 12.85
N ARG A 181 -2.00 -6.39 13.21
CA ARG A 181 -1.54 -6.92 14.51
C ARG A 181 -0.03 -7.00 14.58
N ILE A 182 0.62 -7.50 13.52
CA ILE A 182 2.09 -7.55 13.42
C ILE A 182 2.66 -6.14 13.65
N ALA A 183 2.14 -5.14 12.95
CA ALA A 183 2.61 -3.76 13.06
C ALA A 183 2.54 -3.22 14.50
N VAL A 184 1.39 -3.38 15.17
CA VAL A 184 1.19 -2.88 16.54
C VAL A 184 2.03 -3.66 17.55
N ASP A 185 2.14 -4.98 17.41
CA ASP A 185 2.91 -5.80 18.36
C ASP A 185 4.42 -5.57 18.17
N ALA A 186 4.89 -5.40 16.95
CA ALA A 186 6.28 -5.01 16.67
C ALA A 186 6.62 -3.64 17.27
N PHE A 187 5.69 -2.67 17.17
CA PHE A 187 5.87 -1.36 17.81
C PHE A 187 6.04 -1.47 19.34
N LYS A 188 5.20 -2.25 20.01
CA LYS A 188 5.32 -2.48 21.47
C LYS A 188 6.66 -3.11 21.82
N ILE A 189 7.08 -4.15 21.07
CA ILE A 189 8.38 -4.81 21.28
C ILE A 189 9.54 -3.83 21.11
N ALA A 190 9.49 -2.95 20.12
CA ALA A 190 10.52 -1.93 19.93
C ALA A 190 10.51 -0.89 21.04
N ALA A 191 9.33 -0.44 21.48
CA ALA A 191 9.18 0.53 22.57
C ALA A 191 9.64 -0.03 23.93
N ASP A 192 9.38 -1.32 24.20
CA ASP A 192 9.84 -1.99 25.42
C ASP A 192 11.37 -2.07 25.53
N LYS A 193 12.08 -2.03 24.40
CA LYS A 193 13.54 -2.05 24.34
C LYS A 193 14.20 -0.68 24.49
N VAL A 194 13.42 0.41 24.55
CA VAL A 194 13.99 1.76 24.66
C VAL A 194 14.63 1.99 26.01
N VAL A 195 15.90 2.37 26.00
CA VAL A 195 16.69 2.73 27.20
C VAL A 195 17.04 4.22 27.14
N LEU A 196 16.65 4.98 28.17
CA LEU A 196 16.94 6.41 28.28
C LEU A 196 18.46 6.65 28.27
N GLY A 197 18.91 7.55 27.42
CA GLY A 197 20.32 7.92 27.26
C GLY A 197 21.15 6.95 26.40
N GLU A 198 20.54 5.88 25.87
CA GLU A 198 21.26 4.86 25.09
C GLU A 198 20.62 4.63 23.70
N THR A 199 19.31 4.39 23.65
CA THR A 199 18.62 3.99 22.40
C THR A 199 18.53 5.15 21.43
N THR A 200 18.98 4.93 20.20
CA THR A 200 18.83 5.86 19.07
C THR A 200 17.56 5.57 18.28
N GLU A 201 17.14 6.52 17.40
CA GLU A 201 16.05 6.28 16.43
C GLU A 201 16.40 5.11 15.49
N GLU A 202 17.67 4.96 15.09
CA GLU A 202 18.15 3.82 14.28
C GLU A 202 18.00 2.49 15.04
N ASP A 203 18.31 2.47 16.35
CA ASP A 203 18.09 1.26 17.17
C ASP A 203 16.61 0.91 17.28
N PHE A 204 15.75 1.92 17.46
CA PHE A 204 14.31 1.70 17.47
C PHE A 204 13.83 1.13 16.12
N TYR A 205 14.27 1.72 15.01
CA TYR A 205 13.98 1.23 13.66
C TYR A 205 14.39 -0.24 13.50
N HIS A 206 15.62 -0.59 13.84
CA HIS A 206 16.12 -1.96 13.72
C HIS A 206 15.34 -2.94 14.61
N ASN A 207 15.02 -2.53 15.84
CA ASN A 207 14.21 -3.35 16.75
C ASN A 207 12.79 -3.59 16.22
N TYR A 208 12.18 -2.57 15.62
CA TYR A 208 10.86 -2.68 15.00
C TYR A 208 10.90 -3.60 13.78
N ALA A 209 11.87 -3.41 12.89
CA ALA A 209 12.00 -4.24 11.69
C ALA A 209 12.24 -5.72 12.05
N ALA A 210 13.15 -5.99 12.98
CA ALA A 210 13.42 -7.35 13.46
C ALA A 210 12.15 -7.99 14.07
N ALA A 211 11.44 -7.25 14.92
CA ALA A 211 10.18 -7.74 15.52
C ALA A 211 9.10 -8.01 14.47
N SER A 212 8.98 -7.15 13.45
CA SER A 212 8.02 -7.34 12.35
C SER A 212 8.28 -8.64 11.58
N TYR A 213 9.53 -8.91 11.21
CA TYR A 213 9.92 -10.17 10.55
C TYR A 213 9.74 -11.39 11.46
N ASP A 214 10.10 -11.29 12.75
CA ASP A 214 9.91 -12.38 13.73
C ASP A 214 8.42 -12.72 13.93
N LEU A 215 7.54 -11.74 13.81
CA LEU A 215 6.08 -11.89 13.86
C LEU A 215 5.46 -12.36 12.53
N GLY A 216 6.25 -12.42 11.45
CA GLY A 216 5.87 -13.01 10.17
C GLY A 216 5.57 -12.02 9.05
N ALA A 217 5.96 -10.76 9.16
CA ALA A 217 5.91 -9.82 8.03
C ALA A 217 6.82 -10.31 6.87
N ASP A 218 6.41 -10.01 5.65
CA ASP A 218 7.21 -10.37 4.45
C ASP A 218 8.24 -9.27 4.13
N ASP A 219 7.85 -8.00 4.24
CA ASP A 219 8.62 -6.82 3.85
C ASP A 219 7.97 -5.55 4.42
N PHE A 220 8.33 -4.38 3.90
CA PHE A 220 7.75 -3.08 4.23
C PHE A 220 7.30 -2.34 2.97
N SER A 221 6.05 -1.88 2.93
CA SER A 221 5.55 -0.94 1.93
C SER A 221 5.96 0.50 2.30
N LEU A 222 5.95 0.83 3.58
CA LEU A 222 6.51 2.05 4.15
C LEU A 222 7.56 1.67 5.20
N GLN A 223 8.79 2.15 5.01
CA GLN A 223 9.84 2.04 6.03
C GLN A 223 9.45 2.87 7.25
N LEU A 224 9.83 2.41 8.44
CA LEU A 224 9.51 3.10 9.68
C LEU A 224 10.09 4.53 9.67
N VAL A 225 9.21 5.51 9.78
CA VAL A 225 9.53 6.86 10.22
C VAL A 225 9.50 6.86 11.74
N VAL A 226 10.59 7.21 12.38
CA VAL A 226 10.65 7.33 13.85
C VAL A 226 11.31 8.63 14.24
N GLU A 227 10.69 9.32 15.21
CA GLU A 227 11.16 10.60 15.70
C GLU A 227 11.12 10.63 17.23
N PHE A 228 12.20 11.11 17.84
CA PHE A 228 12.32 11.30 19.28
C PHE A 228 12.30 12.77 19.64
N GLY A 229 11.32 13.19 20.44
CA GLY A 229 11.23 14.53 21.01
C GLY A 229 10.59 15.60 20.12
N PRO A 230 10.44 16.81 20.65
CA PRO A 230 9.58 17.84 20.08
C PRO A 230 10.19 18.65 18.92
N ASP A 231 11.49 18.68 18.81
CA ASP A 231 12.22 19.54 17.90
C ASP A 231 12.58 18.86 16.57
N ARG A 232 12.09 17.65 16.37
CA ARG A 232 12.28 16.89 15.14
C ARG A 232 10.94 16.57 14.49
N MET A 233 10.35 17.61 13.92
CA MET A 233 9.16 17.48 13.09
C MET A 233 9.57 17.36 11.62
N GLN A 234 9.88 16.14 11.18
CA GLN A 234 10.25 15.83 9.80
C GLN A 234 9.29 14.79 9.24
N PRO A 235 8.08 15.18 8.85
CA PRO A 235 7.15 14.25 8.21
C PRO A 235 7.85 13.46 7.11
N ASN A 236 7.73 12.13 7.15
CA ASN A 236 8.44 11.20 6.26
C ASN A 236 9.98 11.25 6.39
N GLY A 237 10.50 11.66 7.55
CA GLY A 237 11.93 11.63 7.84
C GLY A 237 12.48 10.21 7.98
N VAL A 238 13.79 10.07 7.93
CA VAL A 238 14.47 8.79 8.18
C VAL A 238 14.98 8.74 9.62
N ALA A 239 14.99 7.54 10.21
CA ALA A 239 15.62 7.30 11.49
C ALA A 239 17.10 7.75 11.49
N GLY A 240 17.55 8.36 12.58
CA GLY A 240 18.88 8.91 12.70
C GLY A 240 19.58 8.52 14.01
N PRO A 241 20.78 9.06 14.25
CA PRO A 241 21.58 8.76 15.44
C PRO A 241 21.10 9.50 16.70
N ARG A 242 19.93 10.12 16.69
CA ARG A 242 19.39 10.85 17.84
C ARG A 242 19.05 9.88 18.96
N VAL A 243 19.65 10.11 20.13
CA VAL A 243 19.43 9.33 21.35
C VAL A 243 18.18 9.81 22.08
N TYR A 244 17.36 8.90 22.55
CA TYR A 244 16.23 9.19 23.47
C TYR A 244 16.79 9.64 24.83
N SER A 245 17.02 10.93 24.99
CA SER A 245 17.77 11.48 26.13
C SER A 245 16.92 12.19 27.19
N ASP A 246 15.63 12.35 26.97
CA ASP A 246 14.71 13.01 27.87
C ASP A 246 13.45 12.13 28.07
N PRO A 247 13.10 11.74 29.30
CA PRO A 247 11.92 10.92 29.57
C PRO A 247 10.59 11.60 29.25
N ASP A 248 10.58 12.93 29.09
CA ASP A 248 9.41 13.70 28.71
C ASP A 248 9.19 13.73 27.19
N TRP A 249 10.16 13.30 26.40
CA TRP A 249 9.99 13.19 24.97
C TRP A 249 8.95 12.15 24.57
N CYS A 250 8.24 12.44 23.48
CA CYS A 250 7.43 11.45 22.80
C CYS A 250 8.28 10.69 21.78
N ILE A 251 7.97 9.43 21.59
CA ILE A 251 8.38 8.60 20.46
C ILE A 251 7.20 8.61 19.49
N PHE A 252 7.42 9.12 18.30
CA PHE A 252 6.50 9.00 17.17
C PHE A 252 7.00 7.90 16.24
N ALA A 253 6.12 7.03 15.78
CA ALA A 253 6.47 5.96 14.85
C ALA A 253 5.34 5.74 13.84
N ASP A 254 5.69 5.83 12.56
CA ASP A 254 4.81 5.63 11.42
C ASP A 254 5.38 4.54 10.52
N SER A 255 4.60 3.52 10.16
CA SER A 255 5.13 2.35 9.46
C SER A 255 4.08 1.50 8.77
N GLY A 256 4.54 0.84 7.71
CA GLY A 256 3.73 -0.09 6.91
C GLY A 256 4.44 -1.41 6.59
N PRO A 257 4.55 -2.39 7.53
CA PRO A 257 4.96 -3.73 7.16
C PRO A 257 3.95 -4.37 6.20
N THR A 258 4.39 -5.40 5.47
CA THR A 258 3.53 -6.17 4.56
C THR A 258 3.40 -7.62 4.98
N LEU A 259 2.24 -8.19 4.72
CA LEU A 259 1.98 -9.63 4.84
C LEU A 259 1.29 -10.11 3.56
N LYS A 260 1.86 -11.12 2.91
CA LYS A 260 1.39 -11.61 1.59
C LYS A 260 1.25 -10.48 0.57
N GLY A 261 2.14 -9.45 0.67
CA GLY A 261 2.15 -8.27 -0.17
C GLY A 261 1.06 -7.24 0.12
N TYR A 262 0.27 -7.40 1.18
CA TYR A 262 -0.69 -6.38 1.62
C TYR A 262 -0.07 -5.55 2.73
N ALA A 263 -0.14 -4.24 2.58
CA ALA A 263 0.33 -3.29 3.57
C ALA A 263 -0.56 -3.25 4.82
N SER A 264 0.01 -2.82 5.92
CA SER A 264 -0.67 -2.05 6.97
C SER A 264 -0.10 -0.65 6.97
N ASP A 265 -0.78 0.27 7.61
CA ASP A 265 -0.33 1.64 7.76
C ASP A 265 -0.77 2.16 9.12
N MET A 266 0.18 2.52 9.97
CA MET A 266 -0.18 2.92 11.31
C MET A 266 0.80 3.91 11.92
N ILE A 267 0.25 4.92 12.60
CA ILE A 267 1.03 5.77 13.50
C ILE A 267 0.72 5.39 14.93
N ARG A 268 1.79 5.19 15.71
CA ARG A 268 1.72 4.98 17.15
C ARG A 268 2.70 5.87 17.90
N MET A 269 2.35 6.17 19.15
CA MET A 269 3.19 6.98 20.03
C MET A 269 3.51 6.24 21.32
N ALA A 270 4.75 6.41 21.81
CA ALA A 270 5.18 5.87 23.10
C ALA A 270 5.90 6.92 23.94
N LYS A 271 6.00 6.66 25.25
CA LYS A 271 6.78 7.46 26.21
C LYS A 271 7.33 6.56 27.31
N LEU A 272 8.43 6.99 27.93
CA LEU A 272 8.96 6.30 29.11
C LEU A 272 8.44 6.88 30.45
N ALA A 273 7.81 8.06 30.41
CA ALA A 273 7.17 8.72 31.54
C ALA A 273 5.71 9.05 31.22
N PRO A 274 4.86 9.26 32.24
CA PRO A 274 3.49 9.74 32.00
C PRO A 274 3.49 11.04 31.15
N PRO A 275 2.49 11.23 30.30
CA PRO A 275 2.41 12.45 29.48
C PRO A 275 2.22 13.70 30.36
N THR A 276 2.76 14.83 29.93
CA THR A 276 2.42 16.13 30.51
C THR A 276 0.96 16.47 30.24
N ALA A 277 0.41 17.44 30.94
CA ALA A 277 -0.98 17.87 30.73
C ALA A 277 -1.22 18.36 29.29
N GLU A 278 -0.22 19.01 28.67
CA GLU A 278 -0.33 19.49 27.29
C GLU A 278 -0.24 18.33 26.28
N GLN A 279 0.69 17.40 26.48
CA GLN A 279 0.79 16.20 25.65
C GLN A 279 -0.50 15.37 25.71
N GLN A 280 -1.08 15.20 26.91
CA GLN A 280 -2.36 14.51 27.05
C GLN A 280 -3.49 15.26 26.33
N ARG A 281 -3.54 16.61 26.44
CA ARG A 281 -4.52 17.42 25.72
C ARG A 281 -4.42 17.25 24.20
N LEU A 282 -3.21 17.25 23.64
CA LEU A 282 -2.98 17.04 22.21
C LEU A 282 -3.41 15.63 21.77
N MET A 283 -3.06 14.61 22.54
CA MET A 283 -3.51 13.25 22.29
C MET A 283 -5.03 13.12 22.38
N ASP A 284 -5.68 13.77 23.34
CA ASP A 284 -7.13 13.77 23.47
C ASP A 284 -7.83 14.43 22.28
N ILE A 285 -7.21 15.44 21.64
CA ILE A 285 -7.71 16.02 20.38
C ILE A 285 -7.65 15.00 19.26
N VAL A 286 -6.52 14.31 19.09
CA VAL A 286 -6.35 13.27 18.07
C VAL A 286 -7.39 12.14 18.26
N LEU A 287 -7.49 11.61 19.48
CA LEU A 287 -8.45 10.53 19.79
C LEU A 287 -9.90 10.99 19.67
N GLY A 288 -10.19 12.25 20.05
CA GLY A 288 -11.50 12.85 19.91
C GLY A 288 -11.93 13.02 18.45
N CYS A 289 -10.99 13.26 17.53
CA CYS A 289 -11.26 13.28 16.11
C CYS A 289 -11.72 11.90 15.63
N HIS A 290 -10.99 10.82 15.97
CA HIS A 290 -11.42 9.45 15.65
C HIS A 290 -12.80 9.14 16.23
N ALA A 291 -13.04 9.49 17.50
CA ALA A 291 -14.31 9.23 18.15
C ALA A 291 -15.49 9.97 17.47
N LEU A 292 -15.23 11.11 16.85
CA LEU A 292 -16.22 11.88 16.09
C LEU A 292 -16.49 11.26 14.72
N VAL A 293 -15.44 10.98 13.95
CA VAL A 293 -15.60 10.65 12.51
C VAL A 293 -15.90 9.17 12.25
N VAL A 294 -15.37 8.26 13.05
CA VAL A 294 -15.55 6.80 12.83
C VAL A 294 -17.04 6.39 12.82
N PRO A 295 -17.90 6.86 13.74
CA PRO A 295 -19.34 6.53 13.71
C PRO A 295 -20.09 7.07 12.49
N MET A 296 -19.54 8.05 11.77
CA MET A 296 -20.16 8.60 10.55
C MET A 296 -19.96 7.67 9.35
N ILE A 297 -18.90 6.83 9.37
CA ILE A 297 -18.44 6.06 8.21
C ILE A 297 -19.28 4.81 8.04
N LYS A 298 -20.01 4.76 6.93
CA LYS A 298 -20.80 3.62 6.44
C LYS A 298 -20.97 3.74 4.92
N PRO A 299 -21.46 2.68 4.24
CA PRO A 299 -21.72 2.79 2.81
C PRO A 299 -22.63 3.97 2.46
N GLY A 300 -22.15 4.80 1.52
CA GLY A 300 -22.84 6.00 1.07
C GLY A 300 -22.43 7.31 1.74
N THR A 301 -21.75 7.29 2.89
CA THR A 301 -21.13 8.51 3.48
C THR A 301 -20.04 9.01 2.54
N THR A 302 -20.06 10.29 2.19
CA THR A 302 -19.03 10.89 1.32
C THR A 302 -17.73 11.14 2.07
N PHE A 303 -16.60 11.10 1.37
CA PHE A 303 -15.30 11.45 1.95
C PHE A 303 -15.31 12.88 2.47
N LYS A 304 -15.93 13.78 1.71
CA LYS A 304 -16.07 15.19 2.05
C LYS A 304 -16.75 15.43 3.41
N GLU A 305 -17.89 14.73 3.67
CA GLU A 305 -18.61 14.87 4.96
C GLU A 305 -17.72 14.53 6.15
N VAL A 306 -16.91 13.49 6.03
CA VAL A 306 -16.02 13.05 7.11
C VAL A 306 -14.86 14.02 7.32
N VAL A 307 -14.26 14.53 6.23
CA VAL A 307 -13.17 15.52 6.30
C VAL A 307 -13.69 16.85 6.84
N GLU A 308 -14.86 17.34 6.40
CA GLU A 308 -15.47 18.56 6.94
C GLU A 308 -15.74 18.46 8.44
N ALA A 309 -16.18 17.29 8.92
CA ALA A 309 -16.40 17.07 10.35
C ALA A 309 -15.09 17.11 11.13
N SER A 310 -14.02 16.47 10.62
CA SER A 310 -12.67 16.52 11.18
C SER A 310 -12.14 17.95 11.25
N ASP A 311 -12.20 18.69 10.14
CA ASP A 311 -11.70 20.07 10.06
C ASP A 311 -12.43 21.01 11.03
N ASN A 312 -13.74 20.88 11.14
CA ASN A 312 -14.54 21.67 12.09
C ASN A 312 -14.16 21.34 13.53
N TYR A 313 -13.99 20.05 13.85
CA TYR A 313 -13.54 19.62 15.17
C TYR A 313 -12.15 20.20 15.51
N MET A 314 -11.18 20.18 14.58
CA MET A 314 -9.85 20.76 14.80
C MET A 314 -9.93 22.25 15.07
N ARG A 315 -10.79 23.00 14.35
CA ARG A 315 -11.04 24.43 14.60
C ARG A 315 -11.66 24.68 15.98
N GLU A 316 -12.67 23.89 16.37
CA GLU A 316 -13.30 24.00 17.70
C GLU A 316 -12.32 23.74 18.84
N LYS A 317 -11.33 22.87 18.62
CA LYS A 317 -10.25 22.59 19.60
C LYS A 317 -9.10 23.61 19.53
N GLY A 318 -9.12 24.55 18.60
CA GLY A 318 -8.04 25.52 18.38
C GLY A 318 -6.75 24.87 17.88
N ALA A 319 -6.88 23.76 17.16
CA ALA A 319 -5.76 22.97 16.66
C ALA A 319 -5.53 23.15 15.14
N ASP A 320 -6.41 23.85 14.43
CA ASP A 320 -6.35 24.04 12.97
C ASP A 320 -5.07 24.75 12.50
N GLY A 321 -4.49 25.62 13.33
CA GLY A 321 -3.24 26.32 13.01
C GLY A 321 -1.98 25.43 12.99
N PHE A 322 -2.05 24.21 13.53
CA PHE A 322 -0.97 23.22 13.53
C PHE A 322 -1.43 21.80 13.23
N CYS A 323 -2.64 21.61 12.70
CA CYS A 323 -3.11 20.34 12.18
C CYS A 323 -2.62 20.16 10.74
N MET A 324 -1.79 19.14 10.51
CA MET A 324 -1.25 18.81 9.20
C MET A 324 -2.33 18.25 8.26
N THR A 325 -3.35 17.60 8.81
CA THR A 325 -4.38 16.89 8.05
C THR A 325 -5.64 17.70 7.77
N ILE A 326 -5.58 19.05 7.84
CA ILE A 326 -6.68 19.89 7.38
C ILE A 326 -6.94 19.67 5.87
N GLY A 327 -8.16 19.30 5.53
CA GLY A 327 -8.57 18.99 4.16
C GLY A 327 -8.20 17.60 3.65
N LEU A 328 -7.46 16.82 4.44
CA LEU A 328 -7.08 15.44 4.19
C LEU A 328 -7.15 14.67 5.52
N LEU A 329 -7.78 13.51 5.57
CA LEU A 329 -7.91 12.75 6.81
C LEU A 329 -7.30 11.35 6.76
N GLY A 330 -6.99 10.84 5.58
CA GLY A 330 -6.44 9.51 5.37
C GLY A 330 -6.58 9.07 3.91
N HIS A 331 -6.37 7.80 3.66
CA HIS A 331 -6.37 7.23 2.31
C HIS A 331 -6.75 5.75 2.30
N GLY A 332 -7.07 5.23 1.12
CA GLY A 332 -7.13 3.79 0.88
C GLY A 332 -5.74 3.18 0.87
N PHE A 333 -5.65 1.91 1.17
CA PHE A 333 -4.42 1.13 1.06
C PHE A 333 -4.73 -0.32 0.68
N GLY A 334 -3.72 -1.08 0.30
CA GLY A 334 -3.88 -2.47 -0.12
C GLY A 334 -2.54 -3.14 -0.32
N GLN A 335 -2.16 -3.44 -1.54
CA GLN A 335 -0.81 -3.92 -1.84
C GLN A 335 0.21 -2.77 -1.81
N ASP A 336 -0.24 -1.55 -2.12
CA ASP A 336 0.53 -0.34 -1.86
C ASP A 336 0.00 0.36 -0.60
N VAL A 337 0.88 1.06 0.12
CA VAL A 337 0.53 1.82 1.33
C VAL A 337 -0.43 2.96 0.99
N HIS A 338 -0.27 3.58 -0.18
CA HIS A 338 -1.18 4.60 -0.68
C HIS A 338 -1.93 4.11 -1.93
N GLU A 339 -3.19 3.77 -1.79
CA GLU A 339 -4.11 3.48 -2.89
C GLU A 339 -5.32 4.43 -2.85
N PRO A 340 -5.94 4.74 -3.99
CA PRO A 340 -7.22 5.45 -3.96
C PRO A 340 -8.30 4.70 -3.16
N PRO A 341 -9.23 5.43 -2.50
CA PRO A 341 -9.39 6.87 -2.54
C PRO A 341 -8.52 7.60 -1.54
N MET A 342 -8.04 8.80 -1.89
CA MET A 342 -7.59 9.76 -0.88
C MET A 342 -8.83 10.35 -0.19
N ILE A 343 -8.87 10.38 1.13
CA ILE A 343 -10.00 10.92 1.91
C ILE A 343 -9.77 12.41 2.10
N THR A 344 -10.21 13.20 1.10
CA THR A 344 -9.99 14.66 1.04
C THR A 344 -11.28 15.40 0.75
N LEU A 345 -11.25 16.75 0.95
CA LEU A 345 -12.35 17.63 0.58
C LEU A 345 -12.64 17.63 -0.93
N SER A 346 -11.64 17.36 -1.76
CA SER A 346 -11.75 17.42 -3.24
C SER A 346 -12.00 16.05 -3.88
N THR A 347 -11.85 14.95 -3.13
CA THR A 347 -12.10 13.61 -3.67
C THR A 347 -13.59 13.35 -3.75
N GLU A 348 -14.06 13.15 -4.97
CA GLU A 348 -15.46 12.75 -5.21
C GLU A 348 -15.68 11.29 -4.84
N GLY A 349 -16.89 10.99 -4.37
CA GLY A 349 -17.32 9.62 -4.05
C GLY A 349 -17.67 9.42 -2.59
N CYS A 350 -17.87 8.16 -2.26
CA CYS A 350 -18.33 7.74 -0.93
C CYS A 350 -17.69 6.40 -0.52
N PHE A 351 -17.74 6.13 0.78
CA PHE A 351 -17.36 4.84 1.32
C PHE A 351 -18.28 3.74 0.76
N LYS A 352 -17.67 2.59 0.42
CA LYS A 352 -18.36 1.40 -0.06
C LYS A 352 -17.93 0.20 0.76
N LYS A 353 -18.84 -0.74 1.00
CA LYS A 353 -18.55 -2.01 1.68
C LYS A 353 -17.31 -2.68 1.05
N GLY A 354 -16.40 -3.16 1.88
CA GLY A 354 -15.14 -3.79 1.47
C GLY A 354 -14.00 -2.83 1.15
N MET A 355 -14.22 -1.51 1.18
CA MET A 355 -13.11 -0.56 1.17
C MET A 355 -12.30 -0.71 2.44
N VAL A 356 -10.97 -0.63 2.32
CA VAL A 356 -10.04 -0.54 3.44
C VAL A 356 -9.32 0.80 3.35
N PHE A 357 -9.17 1.49 4.48
CA PHE A 357 -8.67 2.85 4.54
C PHE A 357 -8.02 3.17 5.88
N THR A 358 -7.17 4.21 5.89
CA THR A 358 -6.60 4.79 7.11
C THR A 358 -7.38 6.03 7.55
N LEU A 359 -7.26 6.36 8.83
CA LEU A 359 -7.55 7.69 9.37
C LEU A 359 -6.36 8.09 10.26
N GLU A 360 -5.79 9.27 9.98
CA GLU A 360 -4.50 9.72 10.52
C GLU A 360 -4.51 11.19 10.99
N PRO A 361 -5.45 11.64 11.82
CA PRO A 361 -5.44 13.03 12.30
C PRO A 361 -4.10 13.35 12.96
N THR A 362 -3.35 14.30 12.39
CA THR A 362 -1.97 14.60 12.76
C THR A 362 -1.81 16.07 13.13
N LEU A 363 -1.21 16.33 14.30
CA LEU A 363 -0.90 17.65 14.83
C LEU A 363 0.62 17.85 14.83
N LEU A 364 1.10 19.00 14.35
CA LEU A 364 2.49 19.45 14.41
C LEU A 364 2.60 20.61 15.40
N HIS A 365 2.64 20.29 16.70
CA HIS A 365 2.64 21.35 17.72
C HIS A 365 4.04 21.98 17.87
N PRO A 366 4.15 23.33 17.87
CA PRO A 366 5.45 24.02 17.77
C PRO A 366 6.45 23.68 18.88
N THR A 367 5.99 23.29 20.06
CA THR A 367 6.85 23.02 21.23
C THR A 367 6.78 21.59 21.74
N GLU A 368 5.71 20.84 21.40
CA GLU A 368 5.52 19.47 21.87
C GLU A 368 5.85 18.42 20.79
N GLY A 369 5.99 18.85 19.53
CA GLY A 369 6.31 17.98 18.41
C GLY A 369 5.09 17.40 17.72
N GLN A 370 5.23 16.21 17.15
CA GLN A 370 4.24 15.54 16.34
C GLN A 370 3.34 14.64 17.20
N PHE A 371 2.02 14.70 16.96
CA PHE A 371 1.01 13.88 17.63
C PHE A 371 0.05 13.32 16.61
N ALA A 372 0.00 12.01 16.52
CA ALA A 372 -0.96 11.29 15.69
C ALA A 372 -1.25 9.91 16.25
N ILE A 373 -2.42 9.41 15.91
CA ILE A 373 -2.75 7.98 15.93
C ILE A 373 -3.37 7.69 14.57
N GLU A 374 -2.78 6.76 13.86
CA GLU A 374 -3.33 6.27 12.62
C GLU A 374 -3.87 4.87 12.78
N ASN A 375 -5.08 4.68 12.33
CA ASN A 375 -5.78 3.42 12.41
C ASN A 375 -6.30 2.97 11.06
N ASN A 376 -6.27 1.66 10.85
CA ASN A 376 -6.77 1.00 9.65
C ASN A 376 -8.18 0.47 9.90
N TYR A 377 -9.06 0.70 8.94
CA TYR A 377 -10.47 0.33 8.99
C TYR A 377 -10.91 -0.39 7.73
N THR A 378 -11.95 -1.21 7.84
CA THR A 378 -12.72 -1.70 6.68
C THR A 378 -14.17 -1.29 6.80
N VAL A 379 -14.78 -0.92 5.65
CA VAL A 379 -16.21 -0.58 5.59
C VAL A 379 -17.04 -1.86 5.61
N THR A 380 -17.97 -1.96 6.56
CA THR A 380 -18.90 -3.08 6.72
C THR A 380 -20.26 -2.81 6.02
N GLU A 381 -21.30 -3.59 6.33
CA GLU A 381 -22.65 -3.40 5.78
C GLU A 381 -23.29 -2.08 6.26
N ASP A 382 -23.05 -1.71 7.50
CA ASP A 382 -23.76 -0.64 8.20
C ASP A 382 -22.85 0.33 8.96
N GLY A 383 -21.51 0.17 8.83
CA GLY A 383 -20.52 0.98 9.53
C GLY A 383 -19.10 0.73 9.03
N CYS A 384 -18.13 0.78 9.94
CA CYS A 384 -16.78 0.34 9.69
C CYS A 384 -16.20 -0.42 10.89
N GLU A 385 -15.28 -1.34 10.61
CA GLU A 385 -14.57 -2.16 11.58
C GLU A 385 -13.12 -1.71 11.68
N LEU A 386 -12.60 -1.60 12.90
CA LEU A 386 -11.20 -1.32 13.18
C LEU A 386 -10.35 -2.60 12.94
N LEU A 387 -9.35 -2.53 12.08
CA LEU A 387 -8.42 -3.63 11.80
C LEU A 387 -7.18 -3.59 12.69
N THR A 388 -6.65 -2.39 12.98
CA THR A 388 -5.52 -2.23 13.92
C THR A 388 -5.95 -2.50 15.35
N PRO A 389 -5.18 -3.28 16.13
CA PRO A 389 -5.46 -3.42 17.56
C PRO A 389 -5.49 -2.07 18.26
N GLN A 390 -6.52 -1.86 19.09
CA GLN A 390 -6.72 -0.60 19.77
C GLN A 390 -5.58 -0.34 20.78
N LEU A 391 -4.87 0.76 20.54
CA LEU A 391 -3.93 1.33 21.48
C LEU A 391 -4.39 2.79 21.68
N GLN A 392 -5.00 3.06 22.84
CA GLN A 392 -5.57 4.36 23.14
C GLN A 392 -4.51 5.30 23.70
N GLY A 393 -3.96 6.17 22.84
CA GLY A 393 -2.97 7.16 23.24
C GLY A 393 -1.55 6.61 23.30
N PHE A 394 -0.80 7.08 24.30
CA PHE A 394 0.60 6.68 24.43
C PHE A 394 0.75 5.25 24.95
N TYR A 395 1.63 4.50 24.32
CA TYR A 395 2.16 3.28 24.89
C TYR A 395 3.24 3.63 25.92
N ILE A 396 3.06 3.17 27.14
CA ILE A 396 4.05 3.32 28.21
C ILE A 396 4.54 1.91 28.56
N PRO A 397 5.82 1.58 28.25
CA PRO A 397 6.38 0.29 28.57
C PRO A 397 6.31 -0.04 30.06
N GLU A 398 5.83 -1.24 30.39
CA GLU A 398 5.90 -1.75 31.76
C GLU A 398 7.37 -2.08 32.08
N ARG A 399 8.02 -1.28 32.90
CA ARG A 399 9.38 -1.56 33.35
C ARG A 399 9.33 -2.55 34.52
N SER A 400 9.91 -3.74 34.31
CA SER A 400 10.15 -4.73 35.38
C SER A 400 11.27 -4.27 36.31
#